data_d03039ac8a4b504ade41d1d0b844260b
#
_entry.id   d03039ac8a4b504ade41d1d0b844260b
#
_cell.length_a   1.000
_cell.length_b   1.000
_cell.length_c   1.000
_cell.angle_alpha   90.00
_cell.angle_beta   90.00
_cell.angle_gamma   90.00
#
_symmetry.space_group_name_H-M   'P 1'
#
loop_
_entity.id
_entity.type
_entity.pdbx_description
1 polymer ?
#
loop_
_entity_poly.entity_id
_entity_poly.type
_entity_poly.pdbx_seq_one_letter_code
_entity_poly.pdbx_strand_id
1 'polypeptide(L)'
;GAFVVQSDEAWQTAFELNLMSVVHLIREALPHLQKSGRGRIINMTSSSVKEPVQALILSNALRAGVVGLAKTLSVELAPDNITVNNIAPGRIDTARIRYLDKARAQAQGLTEAEAKAAAIAQIPLGRYGLPEEVANLAVFLASDKAAYMTGSTIPVDGGMLKGT
;
A
#
# COMPACT_ATOMS: atom_id res chain seq x y z
N GLY A 1 6.26 9.42 -12.02
CA GLY A 1 7.11 9.77 -13.15
C GLY A 1 8.38 8.94 -13.25
N ALA A 2 9.12 9.05 -14.33
CA ALA A 2 10.44 8.45 -14.48
C ALA A 2 11.48 9.17 -13.58
N PHE A 3 12.59 8.49 -13.27
CA PHE A 3 13.62 9.02 -12.36
C PHE A 3 14.15 10.40 -12.80
N VAL A 4 14.50 10.52 -14.04
CA VAL A 4 15.16 11.72 -14.61
C VAL A 4 14.31 13.00 -14.59
N VAL A 5 13.00 12.89 -14.39
CA VAL A 5 12.09 14.05 -14.35
C VAL A 5 11.60 14.38 -12.93
N GLN A 6 12.07 13.65 -11.90
CA GLN A 6 11.73 13.94 -10.52
C GLN A 6 12.72 14.92 -9.92
N SER A 7 12.25 16.08 -9.46
CA SER A 7 13.08 17.04 -8.74
C SER A 7 13.31 16.60 -7.28
N ASP A 8 14.33 17.19 -6.65
CA ASP A 8 14.62 16.96 -5.22
C ASP A 8 13.43 17.36 -4.33
N GLU A 9 12.71 18.43 -4.70
CA GLU A 9 11.50 18.87 -3.98
C GLU A 9 10.38 17.83 -4.10
N ALA A 10 10.25 17.17 -5.28
CA ALA A 10 9.27 16.08 -5.44
C ALA A 10 9.64 14.87 -4.59
N TRP A 11 10.92 14.54 -4.48
CA TRP A 11 11.43 13.50 -3.60
C TRP A 11 11.16 13.85 -2.12
N GLN A 12 11.49 15.08 -1.70
CA GLN A 12 11.26 15.51 -0.31
C GLN A 12 9.78 15.49 0.04
N THR A 13 8.92 16.04 -0.84
CA THR A 13 7.47 16.02 -0.63
C THR A 13 6.93 14.60 -0.52
N ALA A 14 7.37 13.72 -1.40
CA ALA A 14 6.94 12.33 -1.38
C ALA A 14 7.45 11.59 -0.12
N PHE A 15 8.67 11.87 0.34
CA PHE A 15 9.24 11.35 1.58
C PHE A 15 8.40 11.73 2.79
N GLU A 16 8.06 13.02 2.93
CA GLU A 16 7.22 13.50 4.02
C GLU A 16 5.82 12.85 4.01
N LEU A 17 5.19 12.78 2.81
CA LEU A 17 3.83 12.27 2.68
C LEU A 17 3.73 10.73 2.79
N ASN A 18 4.71 9.97 2.30
CA ASN A 18 4.56 8.52 2.20
C ASN A 18 5.34 7.74 3.27
N LEU A 19 6.38 8.33 3.88
CA LEU A 19 7.18 7.66 4.90
C LEU A 19 7.10 8.39 6.24
N MET A 20 7.44 9.69 6.29
CA MET A 20 7.49 10.41 7.55
C MET A 20 6.12 10.56 8.20
N SER A 21 5.05 10.71 7.41
CA SER A 21 3.68 10.69 7.95
C SER A 21 3.37 9.41 8.73
N VAL A 22 3.82 8.25 8.23
CA VAL A 22 3.66 6.95 8.92
C VAL A 22 4.47 6.93 10.20
N VAL A 23 5.74 7.38 10.15
CA VAL A 23 6.63 7.46 11.33
C VAL A 23 6.01 8.34 12.41
N HIS A 24 5.52 9.54 12.05
CA HIS A 24 4.92 10.48 12.99
C HIS A 24 3.64 9.92 13.62
N LEU A 25 2.73 9.37 12.79
CA LEU A 25 1.48 8.79 13.29
C LEU A 25 1.71 7.63 14.24
N ILE A 26 2.65 6.72 13.91
CA ILE A 26 2.96 5.59 14.79
C ILE A 26 3.57 6.10 16.09
N ARG A 27 4.52 7.04 16.05
CA ARG A 27 5.17 7.60 17.24
C ARG A 27 4.16 8.24 18.19
N GLU A 28 3.25 9.06 17.68
CA GLU A 28 2.23 9.70 18.48
C GLU A 28 1.18 8.70 19.03
N ALA A 29 0.83 7.68 18.26
CA ALA A 29 -0.12 6.66 18.70
C ALA A 29 0.49 5.65 19.70
N LEU A 30 1.80 5.46 19.72
CA LEU A 30 2.47 4.38 20.44
C LEU A 30 2.15 4.32 21.94
N PRO A 31 2.16 5.43 22.72
CA PRO A 31 1.81 5.38 24.14
C PRO A 31 0.36 4.89 24.38
N HIS A 32 -0.55 5.22 23.48
CA HIS A 32 -1.94 4.78 23.56
C HIS A 32 -2.11 3.30 23.19
N LEU A 33 -1.37 2.84 22.19
CA LEU A 33 -1.35 1.44 21.78
C LEU A 33 -0.78 0.55 22.89
N GLN A 34 0.33 0.95 23.51
CA GLN A 34 0.93 0.27 24.65
C GLN A 34 -0.05 0.18 25.82
N LYS A 35 -0.71 1.29 26.18
CA LYS A 35 -1.70 1.33 27.25
C LYS A 35 -2.91 0.42 26.99
N SER A 36 -3.26 0.18 25.72
CA SER A 36 -4.38 -0.69 25.35
C SER A 36 -4.11 -2.17 25.61
N GLY A 37 -2.84 -2.59 25.66
CA GLY A 37 -2.41 -3.99 25.79
C GLY A 37 -2.74 -4.89 24.59
N ARG A 38 -3.27 -4.32 23.49
CA ARG A 38 -3.66 -5.04 22.26
C ARG A 38 -3.60 -4.14 21.03
N GLY A 39 -2.50 -3.44 20.85
CA GLY A 39 -2.33 -2.50 19.74
C GLY A 39 -2.31 -3.18 18.35
N ARG A 40 -2.85 -2.50 17.36
CA ARG A 40 -2.84 -2.96 15.95
C ARG A 40 -2.43 -1.80 15.05
N ILE A 41 -1.31 -1.96 14.35
CA ILE A 41 -0.82 -1.01 13.36
C ILE A 41 -1.00 -1.64 11.98
N ILE A 42 -1.75 -0.98 11.11
CA ILE A 42 -2.04 -1.45 9.76
C ILE A 42 -1.68 -0.34 8.79
N ASN A 43 -0.60 -0.54 8.04
CA ASN A 43 -0.17 0.42 7.03
C ASN A 43 -0.78 0.09 5.67
N MET A 44 -1.29 1.11 5.00
CA MET A 44 -1.75 0.99 3.62
C MET A 44 -0.59 1.30 2.67
N THR A 45 -0.06 0.27 2.02
CA THR A 45 1.06 0.39 1.07
C THR A 45 0.58 0.28 -0.39
N SER A 46 1.19 -0.56 -1.19
CA SER A 46 0.85 -0.82 -2.58
C SER A 46 1.44 -2.16 -3.01
N SER A 47 0.85 -2.84 -3.98
CA SER A 47 1.46 -3.99 -4.66
C SER A 47 2.85 -3.67 -5.23
N SER A 48 3.12 -2.41 -5.53
CA SER A 48 4.42 -1.94 -6.04
C SER A 48 5.60 -2.14 -5.07
N VAL A 49 5.36 -2.46 -3.80
CA VAL A 49 6.43 -2.80 -2.85
C VAL A 49 6.98 -4.21 -3.06
N LYS A 50 6.23 -5.06 -3.74
CA LYS A 50 6.64 -6.41 -4.13
C LYS A 50 7.09 -6.47 -5.60
N GLU A 51 6.36 -5.79 -6.48
CA GLU A 51 6.68 -5.71 -7.91
C GLU A 51 6.63 -4.24 -8.35
N PRO A 52 7.79 -3.57 -8.53
CA PRO A 52 7.85 -2.15 -8.85
C PRO A 52 7.09 -1.81 -10.14
N VAL A 53 6.24 -0.81 -10.07
CA VAL A 53 5.47 -0.33 -11.22
C VAL A 53 6.26 0.74 -11.96
N GLN A 54 6.40 0.59 -13.28
CA GLN A 54 7.08 1.57 -14.13
C GLN A 54 6.46 2.96 -13.98
N ALA A 55 7.29 3.99 -14.01
CA ALA A 55 6.92 5.40 -13.85
C ALA A 55 6.28 5.78 -12.48
N LEU A 56 6.41 4.92 -11.44
CA LEU A 56 5.99 5.23 -10.07
C LEU A 56 7.17 5.23 -9.09
N ILE A 57 8.33 5.76 -9.51
CA ILE A 57 9.60 5.66 -8.76
C ILE A 57 9.50 6.11 -7.30
N LEU A 58 8.87 7.26 -7.03
CA LEU A 58 8.69 7.79 -5.68
C LEU A 58 7.88 6.83 -4.79
N SER A 59 6.76 6.33 -5.32
CA SER A 59 5.93 5.37 -4.60
C SER A 59 6.65 4.04 -4.35
N ASN A 60 7.33 3.52 -5.37
CA ASN A 60 8.07 2.26 -5.26
C ASN A 60 9.13 2.34 -4.15
N ALA A 61 9.94 3.40 -4.14
CA ALA A 61 11.02 3.58 -3.18
C ALA A 61 10.49 3.81 -1.75
N LEU A 62 9.59 4.78 -1.58
CA LEU A 62 9.18 5.23 -0.25
C LEU A 62 8.24 4.25 0.44
N ARG A 63 7.36 3.58 -0.29
CA ARG A 63 6.50 2.55 0.30
C ARG A 63 7.25 1.26 0.63
N ALA A 64 8.34 0.96 -0.05
CA ALA A 64 9.26 -0.10 0.38
C ALA A 64 9.92 0.25 1.73
N GLY A 65 10.24 1.53 1.96
CA GLY A 65 10.69 2.03 3.26
C GLY A 65 9.67 1.78 4.38
N VAL A 66 8.37 1.98 4.12
CA VAL A 66 7.29 1.66 5.08
C VAL A 66 7.26 0.16 5.40
N VAL A 67 7.48 -0.71 4.42
CA VAL A 67 7.54 -2.17 4.64
C VAL A 67 8.71 -2.54 5.55
N GLY A 68 9.89 -1.97 5.32
CA GLY A 68 11.06 -2.16 6.18
C GLY A 68 10.82 -1.68 7.61
N LEU A 69 10.26 -0.46 7.75
CA LEU A 69 9.87 0.10 9.05
C LEU A 69 8.88 -0.83 9.78
N ALA A 70 7.82 -1.25 9.10
CA ALA A 70 6.80 -2.12 9.69
C ALA A 70 7.39 -3.47 10.15
N LYS A 71 8.32 -4.04 9.38
CA LYS A 71 9.00 -5.29 9.75
C LYS A 71 9.83 -5.11 11.02
N THR A 72 10.59 -4.03 11.13
CA THR A 72 11.37 -3.71 12.34
C THR A 72 10.45 -3.53 13.54
N LEU A 73 9.43 -2.68 13.41
CA LEU A 73 8.48 -2.41 14.49
C LEU A 73 7.69 -3.66 14.90
N SER A 74 7.44 -4.60 14.00
CA SER A 74 6.75 -5.85 14.33
C SER A 74 7.51 -6.72 15.34
N VAL A 75 8.84 -6.57 15.41
CA VAL A 75 9.69 -7.25 16.39
C VAL A 75 9.81 -6.41 17.67
N GLU A 76 10.08 -5.12 17.53
CA GLU A 76 10.28 -4.21 18.66
C GLU A 76 9.04 -4.06 19.54
N LEU A 77 7.84 -4.04 18.94
CA LEU A 77 6.57 -3.82 19.64
C LEU A 77 5.83 -5.11 20.03
N ALA A 78 6.35 -6.26 19.64
CA ALA A 78 5.75 -7.56 20.01
C ALA A 78 5.63 -7.79 21.53
N PRO A 79 6.63 -7.40 22.37
CA PRO A 79 6.52 -7.52 23.82
C PRO A 79 5.35 -6.74 24.41
N ASP A 80 4.91 -5.65 23.77
CA ASP A 80 3.76 -4.83 24.15
C ASP A 80 2.43 -5.35 23.58
N ASN A 81 2.42 -6.56 22.99
CA ASN A 81 1.25 -7.15 22.31
C ASN A 81 0.69 -6.25 21.18
N ILE A 82 1.58 -5.55 20.48
CA ILE A 82 1.24 -4.72 19.33
C ILE A 82 1.65 -5.44 18.05
N THR A 83 0.70 -5.66 17.15
CA THR A 83 0.99 -6.21 15.82
C THR A 83 1.14 -5.11 14.78
N VAL A 84 2.04 -5.31 13.82
CA VAL A 84 2.31 -4.34 12.75
C VAL A 84 2.27 -5.07 11.40
N ASN A 85 1.28 -4.75 10.57
CA ASN A 85 1.11 -5.37 9.27
C ASN A 85 0.89 -4.32 8.17
N ASN A 86 1.16 -4.71 6.94
CA ASN A 86 0.91 -3.88 5.76
C ASN A 86 -0.14 -4.55 4.88
N ILE A 87 -1.06 -3.77 4.34
CA ILE A 87 -1.91 -4.16 3.22
C ILE A 87 -1.31 -3.57 1.95
N ALA A 88 -1.18 -4.38 0.92
CA ALA A 88 -0.62 -3.98 -0.38
C ALA A 88 -1.67 -4.11 -1.49
N PRO A 89 -2.57 -3.10 -1.66
CA PRO A 89 -3.59 -3.15 -2.69
C PRO A 89 -2.99 -3.12 -4.09
N GLY A 90 -3.61 -3.87 -5.00
CA GLY A 90 -3.41 -3.76 -6.42
C GLY A 90 -4.26 -2.64 -7.04
N ARG A 91 -5.02 -2.97 -8.10
CA ARG A 91 -5.92 -2.03 -8.76
C ARG A 91 -7.30 -2.08 -8.12
N ILE A 92 -7.60 -1.08 -7.30
CA ILE A 92 -8.88 -0.93 -6.59
C ILE A 92 -9.71 0.18 -7.25
N ASP A 93 -10.98 -0.08 -7.53
CA ASP A 93 -11.89 0.88 -8.19
C ASP A 93 -12.17 2.09 -7.29
N THR A 94 -11.37 3.11 -7.46
CA THR A 94 -11.42 4.37 -6.73
C THR A 94 -11.32 5.54 -7.70
N ALA A 95 -11.65 6.75 -7.26
CA ALA A 95 -11.43 7.96 -8.06
C ALA A 95 -9.97 8.09 -8.54
N ARG A 96 -9.01 7.63 -7.72
CA ARG A 96 -7.59 7.65 -8.08
C ARG A 96 -7.27 6.74 -9.26
N ILE A 97 -7.79 5.51 -9.28
CA ILE A 97 -7.50 4.59 -10.39
C ILE A 97 -8.16 5.06 -11.68
N ARG A 98 -9.39 5.59 -11.60
CA ARG A 98 -10.08 6.18 -12.75
C ARG A 98 -9.29 7.36 -13.35
N TYR A 99 -8.75 8.23 -12.50
CA TYR A 99 -7.87 9.31 -12.94
C TYR A 99 -6.61 8.77 -13.66
N LEU A 100 -5.97 7.73 -13.12
CA LEU A 100 -4.78 7.11 -13.73
C LEU A 100 -5.11 6.42 -15.06
N ASP A 101 -6.26 5.77 -15.17
CA ASP A 101 -6.70 5.14 -16.44
C ASP A 101 -6.97 6.19 -17.51
N LYS A 102 -7.58 7.32 -17.15
CA LYS A 102 -7.77 8.46 -18.05
C LYS A 102 -6.43 9.05 -18.53
N ALA A 103 -5.50 9.27 -17.61
CA ALA A 103 -4.17 9.76 -17.96
C ALA A 103 -3.41 8.80 -18.89
N ARG A 104 -3.54 7.47 -18.63
CA ARG A 104 -2.96 6.45 -19.50
C ARG A 104 -3.61 6.44 -20.89
N ALA A 105 -4.93 6.52 -20.97
CA ALA A 105 -5.67 6.59 -22.22
C ALA A 105 -5.15 7.76 -23.08
N GLN A 106 -5.06 8.95 -22.49
CA GLN A 106 -4.53 10.13 -23.18
C GLN A 106 -3.08 9.96 -23.67
N ALA A 107 -2.20 9.39 -22.82
CA ALA A 107 -0.80 9.17 -23.16
C ALA A 107 -0.59 8.13 -24.28
N GLN A 108 -1.53 7.20 -24.44
CA GLN A 108 -1.44 6.09 -25.42
C GLN A 108 -2.37 6.28 -26.64
N GLY A 109 -3.12 7.38 -26.72
CA GLY A 109 -4.10 7.60 -27.80
C GLY A 109 -5.26 6.61 -27.79
N LEU A 110 -5.60 6.07 -26.61
CA LEU A 110 -6.69 5.10 -26.41
C LEU A 110 -7.92 5.81 -25.83
N THR A 111 -9.07 5.16 -25.95
CA THR A 111 -10.26 5.50 -25.15
C THR A 111 -10.08 5.07 -23.69
N GLU A 112 -10.81 5.68 -22.77
CA GLU A 112 -10.80 5.27 -21.36
C GLU A 112 -11.23 3.81 -21.17
N ALA A 113 -12.17 3.33 -21.99
CA ALA A 113 -12.64 1.94 -21.98
C ALA A 113 -11.55 0.95 -22.41
N GLU A 114 -10.79 1.27 -23.46
CA GLU A 114 -9.68 0.43 -23.93
C GLU A 114 -8.54 0.40 -22.92
N ALA A 115 -8.16 1.55 -22.34
CA ALA A 115 -7.12 1.64 -21.31
C ALA A 115 -7.51 0.83 -20.05
N LYS A 116 -8.78 0.92 -19.63
CA LYS A 116 -9.32 0.14 -18.51
C LYS A 116 -9.34 -1.36 -18.84
N ALA A 117 -9.80 -1.75 -20.02
CA ALA A 117 -9.81 -3.16 -20.45
C ALA A 117 -8.38 -3.76 -20.48
N ALA A 118 -7.41 -3.02 -21.02
CA ALA A 118 -6.01 -3.44 -21.02
C ALA A 118 -5.42 -3.58 -19.60
N ALA A 119 -5.85 -2.72 -18.67
CA ALA A 119 -5.45 -2.82 -17.28
C ALA A 119 -6.09 -4.03 -16.56
N ILE A 120 -7.36 -4.30 -16.82
CA ILE A 120 -8.11 -5.46 -16.28
C ILE A 120 -7.53 -6.78 -16.80
N ALA A 121 -7.11 -6.84 -18.06
CA ALA A 121 -6.52 -8.03 -18.65
C ALA A 121 -5.23 -8.49 -17.94
N GLN A 122 -4.59 -7.63 -17.15
CA GLN A 122 -3.42 -7.96 -16.34
C GLN A 122 -3.78 -8.56 -14.97
N ILE A 123 -5.07 -8.59 -14.61
CA ILE A 123 -5.55 -9.08 -13.32
C ILE A 123 -6.20 -10.44 -13.52
N PRO A 124 -5.67 -11.53 -12.93
CA PRO A 124 -6.24 -12.88 -13.10
C PRO A 124 -7.73 -12.98 -12.75
N LEU A 125 -8.21 -12.25 -11.71
CA LEU A 125 -9.65 -12.20 -11.39
C LEU A 125 -10.50 -11.40 -12.39
N GLY A 126 -9.91 -10.78 -13.43
CA GLY A 126 -10.61 -10.14 -14.54
C GLY A 126 -11.39 -8.87 -14.17
N ARG A 127 -11.07 -8.24 -13.04
CA ARG A 127 -11.73 -6.99 -12.60
C ARG A 127 -10.86 -6.19 -11.64
N TYR A 128 -11.18 -4.93 -11.44
CA TYR A 128 -10.66 -4.18 -10.31
C TYR A 128 -11.27 -4.70 -9.00
N GLY A 129 -10.48 -4.64 -7.92
CA GLY A 129 -10.98 -4.86 -6.57
C GLY A 129 -11.88 -3.73 -6.12
N LEU A 130 -12.72 -3.98 -5.14
CA LEU A 130 -13.57 -2.98 -4.51
C LEU A 130 -12.88 -2.45 -3.23
N PRO A 131 -13.12 -1.18 -2.83
CA PRO A 131 -12.61 -0.65 -1.56
C PRO A 131 -12.98 -1.52 -0.37
N GLU A 132 -14.19 -2.10 -0.37
CA GLU A 132 -14.71 -2.99 0.67
C GLU A 132 -13.87 -4.27 0.81
N GLU A 133 -13.31 -4.79 -0.28
CA GLU A 133 -12.46 -5.99 -0.23
C GLU A 133 -11.13 -5.70 0.51
N VAL A 134 -10.61 -4.50 0.36
CA VAL A 134 -9.44 -4.03 1.12
C VAL A 134 -9.82 -3.76 2.58
N ALA A 135 -10.97 -3.13 2.82
CA ALA A 135 -11.47 -2.83 4.15
C ALA A 135 -11.74 -4.09 4.97
N ASN A 136 -12.25 -5.17 4.35
CA ASN A 136 -12.48 -6.46 5.01
C ASN A 136 -11.17 -7.03 5.59
N LEU A 137 -10.05 -6.94 4.86
CA LEU A 137 -8.76 -7.35 5.38
C LEU A 137 -8.29 -6.43 6.52
N ALA A 138 -8.50 -5.13 6.41
CA ALA A 138 -8.13 -4.18 7.47
C ALA A 138 -8.91 -4.48 8.77
N VAL A 139 -10.22 -4.74 8.68
CA VAL A 139 -11.06 -5.13 9.82
C VAL A 139 -10.60 -6.45 10.42
N PHE A 140 -10.27 -7.45 9.60
CA PHE A 140 -9.72 -8.72 10.06
C PHE A 140 -8.41 -8.51 10.83
N LEU A 141 -7.46 -7.75 10.27
CA LEU A 141 -6.16 -7.47 10.91
C LEU A 141 -6.29 -6.66 12.19
N ALA A 142 -7.32 -5.82 12.30
CA ALA A 142 -7.62 -5.05 13.50
C ALA A 142 -8.26 -5.89 14.62
N SER A 143 -8.78 -7.07 14.29
CA SER A 143 -9.49 -7.94 15.23
C SER A 143 -8.55 -8.89 15.99
N ASP A 144 -9.07 -9.51 17.05
CA ASP A 144 -8.35 -10.55 17.79
C ASP A 144 -8.16 -11.85 16.99
N LYS A 145 -8.87 -12.02 15.87
CA LYS A 145 -8.68 -13.17 14.96
C LYS A 145 -7.32 -13.15 14.25
N ALA A 146 -6.69 -11.97 14.13
CA ALA A 146 -5.36 -11.78 13.57
C ALA A 146 -4.27 -11.59 14.64
N ALA A 147 -4.53 -11.93 15.92
CA ALA A 147 -3.61 -11.66 17.03
C ALA A 147 -2.22 -12.30 16.89
N TYR A 148 -2.08 -13.35 16.08
CA TYR A 148 -0.79 -14.00 15.81
C TYR A 148 -0.16 -13.60 14.46
N MET A 149 -0.70 -12.54 13.82
CA MET A 149 -0.19 -12.02 12.55
C MET A 149 0.54 -10.69 12.76
N THR A 150 1.86 -10.70 12.55
CA THR A 150 2.67 -9.47 12.63
C THR A 150 3.83 -9.52 11.63
N GLY A 151 4.29 -8.36 11.17
CA GLY A 151 5.40 -8.21 10.23
C GLY A 151 5.10 -8.66 8.80
N SER A 152 3.83 -8.83 8.45
CA SER A 152 3.40 -9.31 7.14
C SER A 152 3.03 -8.16 6.19
N THR A 153 3.30 -8.35 4.90
CA THR A 153 2.79 -7.50 3.81
C THR A 153 1.86 -8.33 2.95
N ILE A 154 0.56 -8.07 3.04
CA ILE A 154 -0.49 -8.91 2.47
C ILE A 154 -1.07 -8.23 1.23
N PRO A 155 -0.92 -8.82 0.04
CA PRO A 155 -1.52 -8.28 -1.17
C PRO A 155 -3.04 -8.48 -1.20
N VAL A 156 -3.74 -7.48 -1.76
CA VAL A 156 -5.17 -7.54 -2.14
C VAL A 156 -5.25 -7.04 -3.58
N ASP A 157 -4.97 -7.91 -4.53
CA ASP A 157 -4.63 -7.51 -5.90
C ASP A 157 -5.27 -8.36 -7.01
N GLY A 158 -6.11 -9.32 -6.66
CA GLY A 158 -6.75 -10.21 -7.63
C GLY A 158 -5.79 -11.15 -8.36
N GLY A 159 -4.62 -11.42 -7.76
CA GLY A 159 -3.58 -12.28 -8.34
C GLY A 159 -2.66 -11.55 -9.33
N MET A 160 -2.65 -10.22 -9.32
CA MET A 160 -1.88 -9.41 -10.27
C MET A 160 -0.36 -9.57 -10.09
N LEU A 161 0.11 -9.73 -8.85
CA LEU A 161 1.52 -10.00 -8.56
C LEU A 161 1.92 -11.41 -9.01
N LYS A 162 3.07 -11.53 -9.66
CA LYS A 162 3.58 -12.80 -10.18
C LYS A 162 4.55 -13.50 -9.23
N GLY A 163 5.13 -12.75 -8.29
CA GLY A 163 6.05 -13.25 -7.27
C GLY A 163 5.34 -13.61 -5.96
N THR A 164 5.94 -14.54 -5.21
CA THR A 164 5.52 -14.92 -3.84
C THR A 164 6.08 -13.97 -2.80
#